data_37de5c20d4fcb89af1c1ae3befea3bcc
#
_entry.id   37de5c20d4fcb89af1c1ae3befea3bcc
#
_cell.length_a   1.000
_cell.length_b   1.000
_cell.length_c   1.000
_cell.angle_alpha   90.00
_cell.angle_beta   90.00
_cell.angle_gamma   90.00
#
_symmetry.space_group_name_H-M   'P 1'
#
loop_
_entity.id
_entity.type
_entity.pdbx_description
1 polymer ?
#
loop_
_entity_poly.entity_id
_entity_poly.type
_entity_poly.pdbx_seq_one_letter_code
_entity_poly.pdbx_strand_id
1 'polypeptide(L)'
;NTKDRSERKMLQATLNFLARRYSTSTKKYGQISNWIIGNEVNNYNTYNYAGSQTLRQYSQIYADQFRLAYNTLVSVYSNARVYISLDHLWNTNYVNGTFASRKMLDSFASKIRAGGNLQWNLAYHPYSSPLTEPRFWANTNGQLTKSLTTPVINMGNIRLLTSYIRQKYGSK
;
A
#
# COMPACT_ATOMS: atom_id res chain seq x y z
N ASN A 1 -4.50 -9.26 14.11
CA ASN A 1 -3.28 -10.01 13.82
C ASN A 1 -3.62 -11.26 13.00
N THR A 2 -3.32 -11.27 11.69
CA THR A 2 -3.67 -12.37 10.78
C THR A 2 -2.90 -13.68 11.00
N LYS A 3 -2.17 -13.81 12.09
CA LYS A 3 -1.58 -15.09 12.52
C LYS A 3 -2.64 -16.02 13.13
N ASP A 4 -3.68 -15.46 13.71
CA ASP A 4 -4.78 -16.24 14.27
C ASP A 4 -5.75 -16.68 13.17
N ARG A 5 -6.15 -17.96 13.21
CA ARG A 5 -7.07 -18.53 12.23
C ARG A 5 -8.49 -17.93 12.33
N SER A 6 -8.93 -17.59 13.52
CA SER A 6 -10.25 -17.00 13.75
C SER A 6 -10.31 -15.57 13.24
N GLU A 7 -9.28 -14.77 13.51
CA GLU A 7 -9.16 -13.40 12.99
C GLU A 7 -9.09 -13.37 11.45
N ARG A 8 -8.36 -14.32 10.85
CA ARG A 8 -8.32 -14.46 9.37
C ARG A 8 -9.69 -14.78 8.80
N LYS A 9 -10.45 -15.70 9.42
CA LYS A 9 -11.81 -16.03 8.98
C LYS A 9 -12.74 -14.83 9.12
N MET A 10 -12.63 -14.08 10.22
CA MET A 10 -13.45 -12.89 10.45
C MET A 10 -13.14 -11.82 9.39
N LEU A 11 -11.88 -11.51 9.12
CA LEU A 11 -11.48 -10.58 8.07
C LEU A 11 -12.01 -11.03 6.70
N GLN A 12 -11.86 -12.31 6.38
CA GLN A 12 -12.36 -12.86 5.11
C GLN A 12 -13.88 -12.74 4.99
N ALA A 13 -14.62 -13.07 6.05
CA ALA A 13 -16.08 -12.96 6.08
C ALA A 13 -16.53 -11.51 5.89
N THR A 14 -15.88 -10.57 6.58
CA THR A 14 -16.17 -9.14 6.48
C THR A 14 -15.92 -8.63 5.05
N LEU A 15 -14.77 -8.95 4.47
CA LEU A 15 -14.43 -8.55 3.10
C LEU A 15 -15.37 -9.18 2.07
N ASN A 16 -15.75 -10.45 2.26
CA ASN A 16 -16.70 -11.12 1.39
C ASN A 16 -18.09 -10.45 1.46
N PHE A 17 -18.57 -10.14 2.67
CA PHE A 17 -19.81 -9.40 2.87
C PHE A 17 -19.78 -8.04 2.16
N LEU A 18 -18.72 -7.25 2.38
CA LEU A 18 -18.59 -5.92 1.77
C LEU A 18 -18.51 -6.02 0.23
N ALA A 19 -17.75 -6.97 -0.29
CA ALA A 19 -17.63 -7.17 -1.74
C ALA A 19 -18.96 -7.59 -2.35
N ARG A 20 -19.68 -8.53 -1.74
CA ARG A 20 -21.02 -8.94 -2.21
C ARG A 20 -22.02 -7.79 -2.17
N ARG A 21 -21.92 -6.92 -1.17
CA ARG A 21 -22.82 -5.77 -1.03
C ARG A 21 -22.50 -4.66 -2.04
N TYR A 22 -21.21 -4.38 -2.29
CA TYR A 22 -20.77 -3.17 -2.99
C TYR A 22 -20.02 -3.40 -4.30
N SER A 23 -19.73 -4.64 -4.69
CA SER A 23 -18.96 -4.91 -5.91
C SER A 23 -19.68 -5.84 -6.89
N THR A 24 -20.93 -6.19 -6.64
CA THR A 24 -21.71 -7.04 -7.55
C THR A 24 -22.32 -6.25 -8.71
N SER A 25 -22.72 -6.98 -9.75
CA SER A 25 -23.34 -6.41 -10.96
C SER A 25 -24.68 -5.72 -10.71
N THR A 26 -25.39 -6.06 -9.63
CA THR A 26 -26.71 -5.49 -9.31
C THR A 26 -26.67 -4.00 -9.00
N LYS A 27 -25.49 -3.47 -8.58
CA LYS A 27 -25.26 -2.06 -8.25
C LYS A 27 -26.28 -1.42 -7.30
N LYS A 28 -27.08 -2.23 -6.60
CA LYS A 28 -28.13 -1.76 -5.70
C LYS A 28 -27.66 -0.73 -4.67
N TYR A 29 -26.40 -0.85 -4.23
CA TYR A 29 -25.78 0.03 -3.22
C TYR A 29 -24.57 0.81 -3.79
N GLY A 30 -24.53 1.00 -5.11
CA GLY A 30 -23.35 1.51 -5.81
C GLY A 30 -22.38 0.39 -6.20
N GLN A 31 -21.22 0.77 -6.72
CA GLN A 31 -20.18 -0.20 -7.11
C GLN A 31 -18.80 0.27 -6.69
N ILE A 32 -18.17 -0.51 -5.81
CA ILE A 32 -16.76 -0.34 -5.44
C ILE A 32 -15.93 -1.27 -6.30
N SER A 33 -15.04 -0.70 -7.11
CA SER A 33 -14.09 -1.44 -7.94
C SER A 33 -12.66 -1.33 -7.45
N ASN A 34 -12.34 -0.34 -6.60
CA ASN A 34 -11.00 -0.09 -6.07
C ASN A 34 -11.00 -0.29 -4.55
N TRP A 35 -10.10 -1.14 -4.06
CA TRP A 35 -10.00 -1.53 -2.65
C TRP A 35 -8.59 -1.26 -2.13
N ILE A 36 -8.46 -0.34 -1.18
CA ILE A 36 -7.19 -0.04 -0.53
C ILE A 36 -7.11 -0.84 0.77
N ILE A 37 -6.08 -1.66 0.93
CA ILE A 37 -5.89 -2.54 2.08
C ILE A 37 -4.93 -1.90 3.08
N GLY A 38 -5.49 -1.29 4.10
CA GLY A 38 -4.76 -0.51 5.10
C GLY A 38 -4.48 0.92 4.65
N ASN A 39 -3.97 1.75 5.57
CA ASN A 39 -3.55 3.12 5.31
C ASN A 39 -2.06 3.26 5.60
N GLU A 40 -1.29 3.81 4.65
CA GLU A 40 0.15 4.09 4.81
C GLU A 40 0.86 2.96 5.56
N VAL A 41 0.79 1.75 5.03
CA VAL A 41 1.17 0.53 5.74
C VAL A 41 2.64 0.46 6.14
N ASN A 42 3.49 1.31 5.56
CA ASN A 42 4.86 1.49 6.01
C ASN A 42 4.96 2.13 7.40
N ASN A 43 3.89 2.80 7.89
CA ASN A 43 3.76 3.37 9.24
C ASN A 43 3.04 2.36 10.16
N TYR A 44 3.67 1.23 10.42
CA TYR A 44 3.04 0.10 11.10
C TYR A 44 2.67 0.39 12.57
N ASN A 45 3.34 1.32 13.24
CA ASN A 45 3.01 1.74 14.59
C ASN A 45 1.78 2.66 14.64
N THR A 46 1.62 3.52 13.64
CA THR A 46 0.58 4.56 13.65
C THR A 46 -0.76 4.00 13.18
N TYR A 47 -0.76 3.22 12.11
CA TYR A 47 -2.02 2.83 11.44
C TYR A 47 -2.33 1.33 11.50
N ASN A 48 -1.34 0.48 11.77
CA ASN A 48 -1.54 -0.97 11.68
C ASN A 48 -1.29 -1.72 12.99
N TYR A 49 -0.81 -1.06 14.03
CA TYR A 49 -0.65 -1.56 15.41
C TYR A 49 0.00 -2.96 15.50
N ALA A 50 1.00 -3.21 14.67
CA ALA A 50 1.62 -4.53 14.54
C ALA A 50 2.64 -4.83 15.65
N GLY A 51 2.85 -3.89 16.58
CA GLY A 51 3.93 -3.96 17.58
C GLY A 51 5.32 -3.82 16.95
N SER A 52 6.37 -4.02 17.72
CA SER A 52 7.75 -3.94 17.22
C SER A 52 8.04 -5.10 16.26
N GLN A 53 8.35 -4.78 15.03
CA GLN A 53 8.61 -5.74 13.95
C GLN A 53 9.81 -5.30 13.12
N THR A 54 10.57 -6.26 12.59
CA THR A 54 11.51 -5.98 11.49
C THR A 54 10.73 -5.79 10.19
N LEU A 55 11.32 -5.09 9.22
CA LEU A 55 10.73 -4.95 7.89
C LEU A 55 10.36 -6.30 7.26
N ARG A 56 11.24 -7.30 7.41
CA ARG A 56 11.03 -8.65 6.88
C ARG A 56 9.81 -9.34 7.50
N GLN A 57 9.65 -9.23 8.82
CA GLN A 57 8.52 -9.84 9.55
C GLN A 57 7.22 -9.13 9.21
N TYR A 58 7.23 -7.80 9.28
CA TYR A 58 6.04 -6.99 9.03
C TYR A 58 5.55 -7.12 7.58
N SER A 59 6.45 -7.03 6.60
CA SER A 59 6.06 -7.18 5.20
C SER A 59 5.52 -8.57 4.87
N GLN A 60 5.95 -9.63 5.59
CA GLN A 60 5.35 -10.96 5.44
C GLN A 60 3.93 -10.98 5.99
N ILE A 61 3.72 -10.47 7.21
CA ILE A 61 2.38 -10.39 7.83
C ILE A 61 1.43 -9.61 6.93
N TYR A 62 1.88 -8.46 6.42
CA TYR A 62 1.07 -7.63 5.55
C TYR A 62 0.78 -8.30 4.18
N ALA A 63 1.77 -8.96 3.58
CA ALA A 63 1.58 -9.67 2.32
C ALA A 63 0.58 -10.82 2.43
N ASP A 64 0.59 -11.56 3.56
CA ASP A 64 -0.37 -12.62 3.83
C ASP A 64 -1.80 -12.07 4.00
N GLN A 65 -1.92 -10.94 4.70
CA GLN A 65 -3.20 -10.23 4.85
C GLN A 65 -3.71 -9.68 3.52
N PHE A 66 -2.83 -9.06 2.75
CA PHE A 66 -3.15 -8.52 1.43
C PHE A 66 -3.62 -9.62 0.47
N ARG A 67 -2.93 -10.77 0.46
CA ARG A 67 -3.31 -11.94 -0.35
C ARG A 67 -4.68 -12.48 0.01
N LEU A 68 -4.97 -12.58 1.31
CA LEU A 68 -6.30 -12.97 1.78
C LEU A 68 -7.38 -12.02 1.27
N ALA A 69 -7.13 -10.71 1.40
CA ALA A 69 -8.06 -9.68 0.93
C ALA A 69 -8.22 -9.73 -0.60
N TYR A 70 -7.11 -9.78 -1.35
CA TYR A 70 -7.11 -9.87 -2.80
C TYR A 70 -7.95 -11.04 -3.30
N ASN A 71 -7.65 -12.26 -2.83
CA ASN A 71 -8.36 -13.46 -3.24
C ASN A 71 -9.86 -13.40 -2.92
N THR A 72 -10.20 -12.87 -1.75
CA THR A 72 -11.60 -12.69 -1.34
C THR A 72 -12.35 -11.71 -2.23
N LEU A 73 -11.74 -10.56 -2.51
CA LEU A 73 -12.37 -9.51 -3.32
C LEU A 73 -12.52 -9.93 -4.78
N VAL A 74 -11.46 -10.48 -5.37
CA VAL A 74 -11.45 -10.91 -6.78
C VAL A 74 -12.35 -12.12 -7.01
N SER A 75 -12.56 -12.99 -6.01
CA SER A 75 -13.53 -14.10 -6.13
C SER A 75 -14.98 -13.62 -6.23
N VAL A 76 -15.30 -12.44 -5.72
CA VAL A 76 -16.64 -11.84 -5.82
C VAL A 76 -16.77 -10.94 -7.05
N TYR A 77 -15.72 -10.19 -7.35
CA TYR A 77 -15.66 -9.28 -8.48
C TYR A 77 -14.29 -9.36 -9.17
N SER A 78 -14.23 -10.06 -10.29
CA SER A 78 -12.97 -10.34 -11.01
C SER A 78 -12.23 -9.07 -11.49
N ASN A 79 -12.93 -7.97 -11.70
CA ASN A 79 -12.36 -6.67 -12.08
C ASN A 79 -11.99 -5.79 -10.87
N ALA A 80 -12.05 -6.31 -9.65
CA ALA A 80 -11.62 -5.57 -8.47
C ALA A 80 -10.12 -5.23 -8.57
N ARG A 81 -9.79 -3.96 -8.33
CA ARG A 81 -8.40 -3.49 -8.23
C ARG A 81 -8.04 -3.35 -6.76
N VAL A 82 -6.99 -4.03 -6.34
CA VAL A 82 -6.58 -4.05 -4.94
C VAL A 82 -5.24 -3.35 -4.78
N TYR A 83 -5.16 -2.43 -3.81
CA TYR A 83 -4.06 -1.50 -3.64
C TYR A 83 -3.37 -1.67 -2.29
N ILE A 84 -2.04 -1.62 -2.29
CA ILE A 84 -1.25 -1.28 -1.11
C ILE A 84 -1.20 0.25 -0.98
N SER A 85 -1.31 0.79 0.24
CA SER A 85 -1.19 2.23 0.50
C SER A 85 0.13 2.55 1.17
N LEU A 86 0.84 3.55 0.66
CA LEU A 86 2.13 4.02 1.17
C LEU A 86 2.17 5.54 1.26
N ASP A 87 2.95 6.08 2.21
CA ASP A 87 3.18 7.51 2.37
C ASP A 87 4.25 8.06 1.42
N HIS A 88 4.51 9.37 1.51
CA HIS A 88 5.45 10.11 0.67
C HIS A 88 6.93 9.94 1.06
N LEU A 89 7.24 9.27 2.18
CA LEU A 89 8.60 9.11 2.69
C LEU A 89 9.35 8.00 1.95
N TRP A 90 9.96 8.36 0.83
CA TRP A 90 10.49 7.39 -0.12
C TRP A 90 11.74 6.65 0.36
N ASN A 91 12.77 7.40 0.78
CA ASN A 91 14.01 6.82 1.32
C ASN A 91 14.29 7.25 2.77
N THR A 92 13.32 7.82 3.44
CA THR A 92 13.43 8.24 4.84
C THR A 92 12.24 7.73 5.65
N ASN A 93 12.31 7.87 6.95
CA ASN A 93 11.23 7.58 7.90
C ASN A 93 11.32 8.58 9.05
N TYR A 94 10.20 8.94 9.65
CA TYR A 94 10.18 9.98 10.69
C TYR A 94 10.53 9.46 12.08
N VAL A 95 10.07 8.27 12.42
CA VAL A 95 10.13 7.75 13.80
C VAL A 95 10.34 6.23 13.80
N ASN A 96 10.72 5.71 14.97
CA ASN A 96 10.72 4.27 15.21
C ASN A 96 9.32 3.70 14.97
N GLY A 97 9.24 2.55 14.31
CA GLY A 97 7.98 1.92 13.93
C GLY A 97 7.45 2.35 12.56
N THR A 98 8.31 2.96 11.75
CA THR A 98 8.02 3.25 10.34
C THR A 98 9.14 2.72 9.44
N PHE A 99 8.80 2.42 8.20
CA PHE A 99 9.76 2.05 7.17
C PHE A 99 9.68 3.02 6.00
N ALA A 100 10.79 3.30 5.34
CA ALA A 100 10.77 4.04 4.08
C ALA A 100 9.85 3.31 3.07
N SER A 101 8.97 4.06 2.40
CA SER A 101 7.99 3.53 1.46
C SER A 101 8.60 2.65 0.37
N ARG A 102 9.77 3.04 -0.14
CA ARG A 102 10.52 2.22 -1.11
C ARG A 102 10.88 0.85 -0.54
N LYS A 103 11.43 0.80 0.68
CA LYS A 103 11.82 -0.46 1.31
C LYS A 103 10.60 -1.35 1.58
N MET A 104 9.50 -0.76 2.04
CA MET A 104 8.26 -1.49 2.26
C MET A 104 7.68 -2.03 0.96
N LEU A 105 7.63 -1.23 -0.10
CA LEU A 105 7.16 -1.63 -1.43
C LEU A 105 7.97 -2.80 -1.98
N ASP A 106 9.29 -2.70 -1.93
CA ASP A 106 10.19 -3.74 -2.46
C ASP A 106 10.05 -5.05 -1.70
N SER A 107 9.98 -4.97 -0.36
CA SER A 107 9.80 -6.14 0.48
C SER A 107 8.44 -6.80 0.26
N PHE A 108 7.37 -6.01 0.22
CA PHE A 108 6.01 -6.47 -0.10
C PHE A 108 5.96 -7.18 -1.46
N ALA A 109 6.44 -6.54 -2.52
CA ALA A 109 6.42 -7.10 -3.87
C ALA A 109 7.19 -8.43 -3.95
N SER A 110 8.34 -8.54 -3.25
CA SER A 110 9.10 -9.78 -3.14
C SER A 110 8.29 -10.89 -2.47
N LYS A 111 7.57 -10.59 -1.37
CA LYS A 111 6.73 -11.56 -0.65
C LYS A 111 5.52 -12.00 -1.48
N ILE A 112 4.88 -11.06 -2.17
CA ILE A 112 3.78 -11.38 -3.07
C ILE A 112 4.25 -12.31 -4.19
N ARG A 113 5.41 -12.03 -4.80
CA ARG A 113 5.96 -12.88 -5.86
C ARG A 113 6.29 -14.28 -5.36
N ALA A 114 6.91 -14.40 -4.20
CA ALA A 114 7.29 -15.69 -3.62
C ALA A 114 6.09 -16.59 -3.29
N GLY A 115 4.94 -16.02 -2.93
CA GLY A 115 3.71 -16.78 -2.65
C GLY A 115 2.78 -16.97 -3.85
N GLY A 116 3.24 -16.71 -5.07
CA GLY A 116 2.40 -16.65 -6.28
C GLY A 116 1.97 -15.22 -6.59
N ASN A 117 2.31 -14.75 -7.79
CA ASN A 117 2.13 -13.34 -8.15
C ASN A 117 0.65 -12.94 -8.21
N LEU A 118 0.35 -11.71 -7.77
CA LEU A 118 -0.96 -11.08 -7.81
C LEU A 118 -0.88 -9.78 -8.61
N GLN A 119 -1.99 -9.37 -9.20
CA GLN A 119 -2.12 -8.05 -9.86
C GLN A 119 -2.48 -6.98 -8.82
N TRP A 120 -1.49 -6.55 -8.06
CA TRP A 120 -1.66 -5.49 -7.06
C TRP A 120 -1.40 -4.12 -7.67
N ASN A 121 -1.97 -3.09 -7.05
CA ASN A 121 -1.82 -1.69 -7.42
C ASN A 121 -1.26 -0.89 -6.23
N LEU A 122 -0.81 0.32 -6.49
CA LEU A 122 -0.28 1.24 -5.47
C LEU A 122 -1.18 2.46 -5.31
N ALA A 123 -1.65 2.72 -4.09
CA ALA A 123 -2.23 3.97 -3.63
C ALA A 123 -1.15 4.73 -2.85
N TYR A 124 -0.49 5.65 -3.52
CA TYR A 124 0.57 6.45 -2.94
C TYR A 124 0.04 7.79 -2.48
N HIS A 125 0.49 8.27 -1.32
CA HIS A 125 0.09 9.55 -0.75
C HIS A 125 1.19 10.59 -0.97
N PRO A 126 1.18 11.33 -2.09
CA PRO A 126 2.26 12.25 -2.46
C PRO A 126 2.11 13.61 -1.78
N TYR A 127 2.06 13.62 -0.45
CA TYR A 127 1.92 14.84 0.34
C TYR A 127 3.09 15.81 0.15
N SER A 128 2.81 17.10 0.36
CA SER A 128 3.84 18.13 0.37
C SER A 128 4.88 17.89 1.47
N SER A 129 6.08 18.40 1.26
CA SER A 129 7.15 18.34 2.28
C SER A 129 7.78 19.73 2.43
N PRO A 130 7.60 20.39 3.60
CA PRO A 130 6.81 19.93 4.77
C PRO A 130 5.30 19.87 4.47
N LEU A 131 4.56 19.11 5.27
CA LEU A 131 3.11 18.90 5.08
C LEU A 131 2.29 20.20 5.10
N THR A 132 2.79 21.22 5.78
CA THR A 132 2.16 22.55 5.90
C THR A 132 2.40 23.46 4.69
N GLU A 133 3.26 23.06 3.74
CA GLU A 133 3.53 23.84 2.52
C GLU A 133 2.53 23.42 1.42
N PRO A 134 1.55 24.26 1.07
CA PRO A 134 0.55 23.90 0.05
C PRO A 134 1.13 23.83 -1.37
N ARG A 135 2.24 24.51 -1.59
CA ARG A 135 2.93 24.54 -2.89
C ARG A 135 3.84 23.32 -3.00
N PHE A 136 3.31 22.19 -3.44
CA PHE A 136 4.05 20.93 -3.55
C PHE A 136 5.34 21.02 -4.40
N TRP A 137 5.46 22.03 -5.24
CA TRP A 137 6.66 22.31 -6.06
C TRP A 137 7.72 23.12 -5.32
N ALA A 138 7.37 23.75 -4.20
CA ALA A 138 8.31 24.52 -3.40
C ALA A 138 9.14 23.56 -2.52
N ASN A 139 10.41 23.39 -2.87
CA ASN A 139 11.33 22.53 -2.11
C ASN A 139 11.96 23.30 -0.94
N THR A 140 11.12 23.81 -0.05
CA THR A 140 11.55 24.71 1.05
C THR A 140 12.47 24.05 2.08
N ASN A 141 12.39 22.72 2.22
CA ASN A 141 13.23 21.94 3.13
C ASN A 141 14.30 21.10 2.42
N GLY A 142 14.50 21.27 1.11
CA GLY A 142 15.52 20.57 0.34
C GLY A 142 15.33 19.05 0.16
N GLN A 143 14.18 18.51 0.56
CA GLN A 143 13.93 17.05 0.53
C GLN A 143 13.50 16.51 -0.84
N LEU A 144 13.15 17.38 -1.78
CA LEU A 144 12.78 16.98 -3.13
C LEU A 144 13.99 17.03 -4.05
N THR A 145 14.44 15.90 -4.53
CA THR A 145 15.50 15.81 -5.52
C THR A 145 15.02 15.18 -6.82
N LYS A 146 15.82 15.23 -7.88
CA LYS A 146 15.55 14.62 -9.18
C LYS A 146 16.08 13.19 -9.30
N SER A 147 16.56 12.61 -8.21
CA SER A 147 17.15 11.28 -8.15
C SER A 147 16.26 10.30 -7.39
N LEU A 148 16.35 9.01 -7.67
CA LEU A 148 15.71 7.94 -6.89
C LEU A 148 16.24 7.85 -5.45
N THR A 149 17.32 8.54 -5.11
CA THR A 149 17.82 8.69 -3.74
C THR A 149 17.09 9.79 -2.95
N THR A 150 16.12 10.49 -3.58
CA THR A 150 15.32 11.55 -2.91
C THR A 150 14.75 11.02 -1.59
N PRO A 151 14.79 11.79 -0.48
CA PRO A 151 14.13 11.42 0.77
C PRO A 151 12.62 11.24 0.60
N VAL A 152 12.00 12.14 -0.16
CA VAL A 152 10.55 12.27 -0.32
C VAL A 152 10.17 12.23 -1.79
N ILE A 153 9.04 11.59 -2.11
CA ILE A 153 8.35 11.75 -3.39
C ILE A 153 6.97 12.37 -3.14
N ASN A 154 6.75 13.54 -3.74
CA ASN A 154 5.46 14.22 -3.77
C ASN A 154 5.02 14.48 -5.21
N MET A 155 3.99 15.29 -5.43
CA MET A 155 3.51 15.61 -6.77
C MET A 155 4.58 16.33 -7.63
N GLY A 156 5.54 17.04 -7.02
CA GLY A 156 6.61 17.77 -7.73
C GLY A 156 7.64 16.87 -8.41
N ASN A 157 7.87 15.66 -7.87
CA ASN A 157 8.81 14.69 -8.41
C ASN A 157 8.20 13.30 -8.64
N ILE A 158 6.86 13.20 -8.77
CA ILE A 158 6.11 11.94 -8.88
C ILE A 158 6.57 11.03 -10.04
N ARG A 159 7.18 11.60 -11.07
CA ARG A 159 7.75 10.84 -12.19
C ARG A 159 8.83 9.85 -11.76
N LEU A 160 9.52 10.11 -10.66
CA LEU A 160 10.50 9.18 -10.10
C LEU A 160 9.82 7.88 -9.65
N LEU A 161 8.65 7.99 -8.99
CA LEU A 161 7.86 6.83 -8.56
C LEU A 161 7.36 6.03 -9.75
N THR A 162 6.74 6.69 -10.72
CA THR A 162 6.19 6.00 -11.91
C THR A 162 7.26 5.32 -12.74
N SER A 163 8.42 5.96 -12.90
CA SER A 163 9.59 5.37 -13.58
C SER A 163 10.14 4.17 -12.82
N TYR A 164 10.26 4.28 -11.50
CA TYR A 164 10.72 3.18 -10.65
C TYR A 164 9.80 1.96 -10.73
N ILE A 165 8.48 2.17 -10.64
CA ILE A 165 7.49 1.09 -10.74
C ILE A 165 7.56 0.42 -12.11
N ARG A 166 7.59 1.20 -13.17
CA ARG A 166 7.68 0.67 -14.54
C ARG A 166 8.95 -0.14 -14.75
N GLN A 167 10.09 0.36 -14.29
CA GLN A 167 11.38 -0.31 -14.47
C GLN A 167 11.48 -1.59 -13.65
N LYS A 168 10.98 -1.57 -12.40
CA LYS A 168 11.20 -2.68 -11.46
C LYS A 168 10.11 -3.74 -11.51
N TYR A 169 8.86 -3.35 -11.75
CA TYR A 169 7.71 -4.25 -11.70
C TYR A 169 7.02 -4.43 -13.04
N GLY A 170 7.46 -3.71 -14.06
CA GLY A 170 6.88 -3.70 -15.39
C GLY A 170 5.61 -2.86 -15.49
N SER A 171 5.17 -2.59 -16.71
CA SER A 171 3.82 -2.08 -16.95
C SER A 171 2.85 -3.24 -16.83
N LYS A 172 2.17 -3.33 -15.73
CA LYS A 172 1.00 -4.21 -15.63
C LYS A 172 -0.26 -3.39 -15.76
#